data_cef58412d5776b395d3f72aca9c0f1a4
#
_entry.id   cef58412d5776b395d3f72aca9c0f1a4
#
_cell.length_a   1.000
_cell.length_b   1.000
_cell.length_c   1.000
_cell.angle_alpha   90.00
_cell.angle_beta   90.00
_cell.angle_gamma   90.00
#
_symmetry.space_group_name_H-M   'P 1'
#
loop_
_entity.id
_entity.type
_entity.pdbx_description
1 polymer ?
#
loop_
_entity_poly.entity_id
_entity_poly.type
_entity_poly.pdbx_seq_one_letter_code
_entity_poly.pdbx_strand_id
1 'polypeptide(L)'
;MFNLRKVYFILFTVIFISSCSKRNPEFTGKYLTYINTEAGYEIDYPSEILKPIDSSPAEKVFTSNDGEVNLSVSVSDLKDSGPEFIFKTADLYEKKEAEKFTISDKNMGRDGFILKGYSTDKMFFCQALAINEKFYTIRFEYNKKEYDTYREILTHIIDSFELTSASVSQEGSEDEKSYDEGKLISFAFSFLSNVYWENNFNLLLKNSSPKLADFVHPDYGIRRFYNPGAAPLLFSAEDGFGFDESSDFSTKPSANKFGGSIPFYNRMPDGGFCEESKDKDGVYCAIVKEIPEAVDPASFESDEIKNLKIDLPKNYKAILKIVVLDGGFIKKTFYFFDIADNWFLLFVDDCDCSA
;
A
#
# COMPACT_ATOMS: atom_id res chain seq x y z
N MET A 1 54.79 38.33 64.20
CA MET A 1 55.02 37.88 62.81
C MET A 1 53.90 36.88 62.44
N PHE A 2 52.86 37.39 61.81
CA PHE A 2 51.75 36.52 61.36
C PHE A 2 51.73 36.52 59.84
N ASN A 3 51.93 35.33 59.28
CA ASN A 3 51.86 35.10 57.86
C ASN A 3 50.38 34.84 57.42
N LEU A 4 49.84 35.80 56.68
CA LEU A 4 48.52 35.68 56.05
C LEU A 4 48.66 34.79 54.77
N ARG A 5 48.16 33.59 54.81
CA ARG A 5 47.94 32.76 53.61
C ARG A 5 46.67 33.24 52.93
N LYS A 6 46.82 33.76 51.72
CA LYS A 6 45.70 34.08 50.82
C LYS A 6 45.14 32.76 50.29
N VAL A 7 43.90 32.44 50.65
CA VAL A 7 43.09 31.37 50.06
C VAL A 7 42.39 31.95 48.85
N TYR A 8 42.77 31.51 47.64
CA TYR A 8 42.03 31.81 46.44
C TYR A 8 40.86 30.82 46.31
N PHE A 9 39.64 31.30 46.45
CA PHE A 9 38.41 30.57 46.17
C PHE A 9 38.17 30.66 44.66
N ILE A 10 38.47 29.57 43.93
CA ILE A 10 38.10 29.46 42.51
C ILE A 10 36.64 29.06 42.45
N LEU A 11 35.78 30.03 42.15
CA LEU A 11 34.35 29.80 41.87
C LEU A 11 34.23 29.17 40.49
N PHE A 12 34.06 27.82 40.44
CA PHE A 12 33.73 27.14 39.20
C PHE A 12 32.24 27.38 38.90
N THR A 13 31.98 28.34 38.03
CA THR A 13 30.63 28.57 37.49
C THR A 13 30.40 27.49 36.42
N VAL A 14 29.72 26.41 36.80
CA VAL A 14 29.23 25.39 35.84
C VAL A 14 28.08 26.03 35.07
N ILE A 15 28.36 26.49 33.86
CA ILE A 15 27.35 26.91 32.91
C ILE A 15 26.70 25.61 32.38
N PHE A 16 25.55 25.27 32.96
CA PHE A 16 24.66 24.32 32.33
C PHE A 16 24.14 24.93 31.02
N ILE A 17 24.78 24.63 29.92
CA ILE A 17 24.19 24.81 28.61
C ILE A 17 23.08 23.76 28.52
N SER A 18 21.87 24.14 28.93
CA SER A 18 20.67 23.40 28.58
C SER A 18 20.52 23.51 27.08
N SER A 19 21.09 22.55 26.38
CA SER A 19 20.75 22.25 24.98
C SER A 19 19.26 21.91 24.99
N CYS A 20 18.39 22.90 24.74
CA CYS A 20 17.03 22.64 24.35
C CYS A 20 17.07 21.93 22.99
N SER A 21 17.23 20.61 23.01
CA SER A 21 16.87 19.84 21.83
C SER A 21 15.38 20.07 21.60
N LYS A 22 15.03 20.70 20.51
CA LYS A 22 13.64 20.83 20.06
C LYS A 22 13.14 19.43 19.76
N ARG A 23 12.61 18.75 20.77
CA ARG A 23 11.93 17.45 20.54
C ARG A 23 10.70 17.73 19.69
N ASN A 24 10.48 16.90 18.70
CA ASN A 24 9.18 16.86 18.02
C ASN A 24 8.11 16.52 19.06
N PRO A 25 6.92 17.14 18.96
CA PRO A 25 5.80 16.77 19.80
C PRO A 25 5.44 15.29 19.58
N GLU A 26 4.94 14.65 20.64
CA GLU A 26 4.38 13.32 20.55
C GLU A 26 3.17 13.36 19.62
N PHE A 27 3.08 12.39 18.68
CA PHE A 27 2.00 12.35 17.73
C PHE A 27 0.73 11.80 18.38
N THR A 28 -0.36 12.56 18.36
CA THR A 28 -1.65 12.21 18.96
C THR A 28 -2.69 11.74 17.92
N GLY A 29 -2.30 11.56 16.67
CA GLY A 29 -3.18 11.10 15.59
C GLY A 29 -3.85 12.22 14.80
N LYS A 30 -3.42 13.48 14.97
CA LYS A 30 -4.03 14.62 14.27
C LYS A 30 -3.38 14.89 12.92
N TYR A 31 -4.18 14.73 11.88
CA TYR A 31 -3.83 15.11 10.51
C TYR A 31 -4.56 16.38 10.07
N LEU A 32 -3.98 17.07 9.11
CA LEU A 32 -4.61 18.14 8.33
C LEU A 32 -4.42 17.84 6.86
N THR A 33 -5.45 18.09 6.08
CA THR A 33 -5.41 17.91 4.62
C THR A 33 -4.80 19.16 3.97
N TYR A 34 -3.81 18.95 3.12
CA TYR A 34 -3.27 19.96 2.21
C TYR A 34 -3.85 19.74 0.81
N ILE A 35 -4.44 20.79 0.25
CA ILE A 35 -5.02 20.76 -1.10
C ILE A 35 -4.16 21.63 -2.02
N ASN A 36 -3.66 21.04 -3.10
CA ASN A 36 -2.96 21.75 -4.17
C ASN A 36 -3.87 21.85 -5.39
N THR A 37 -4.62 22.92 -5.49
CA THR A 37 -5.57 23.15 -6.60
C THR A 37 -4.89 23.33 -7.96
N GLU A 38 -3.64 23.83 -8.00
CA GLU A 38 -2.89 24.04 -9.24
C GLU A 38 -2.32 22.73 -9.77
N ALA A 39 -1.76 21.90 -8.90
CA ALA A 39 -1.23 20.59 -9.25
C ALA A 39 -2.29 19.49 -9.29
N GLY A 40 -3.48 19.74 -8.72
CA GLY A 40 -4.64 18.85 -8.76
C GLY A 40 -4.53 17.64 -7.83
N TYR A 41 -4.08 17.84 -6.58
CA TYR A 41 -4.03 16.77 -5.58
C TYR A 41 -4.35 17.28 -4.18
N GLU A 42 -4.73 16.35 -3.29
CA GLU A 42 -4.77 16.56 -1.85
C GLU A 42 -4.02 15.43 -1.13
N ILE A 43 -3.53 15.72 0.08
CA ILE A 43 -2.78 14.79 0.91
C ILE A 43 -2.85 15.20 2.37
N ASP A 44 -3.00 14.24 3.26
CA ASP A 44 -2.93 14.47 4.70
C ASP A 44 -1.49 14.51 5.19
N TYR A 45 -1.23 15.35 6.18
CA TYR A 45 0.04 15.41 6.88
C TYR A 45 -0.16 15.51 8.40
N PRO A 46 0.71 14.89 9.20
CA PRO A 46 0.63 14.93 10.66
C PRO A 46 0.99 16.33 11.18
N SER A 47 -0.01 17.17 11.39
CA SER A 47 0.15 18.61 11.66
C SER A 47 0.85 18.95 12.97
N GLU A 48 0.94 18.00 13.89
CA GLU A 48 1.67 18.15 15.16
C GLU A 48 3.18 17.98 14.97
N ILE A 49 3.59 17.18 13.97
CA ILE A 49 5.00 16.90 13.66
C ILE A 49 5.49 17.78 12.52
N LEU A 50 4.72 17.86 11.44
CA LEU A 50 5.12 18.51 10.20
C LEU A 50 4.45 19.88 10.03
N LYS A 51 5.19 20.82 9.47
CA LYS A 51 4.70 22.15 9.07
C LYS A 51 4.98 22.35 7.59
N PRO A 52 4.00 22.85 6.83
CA PRO A 52 4.24 23.21 5.44
C PRO A 52 5.23 24.38 5.38
N ILE A 53 6.19 24.30 4.48
CA ILE A 53 7.09 25.38 4.16
C ILE A 53 6.77 25.94 2.78
N ASP A 54 7.14 27.21 2.54
CA ASP A 54 6.96 27.83 1.24
C ASP A 54 7.84 27.11 0.22
N SER A 55 7.22 26.70 -0.88
CA SER A 55 7.81 25.94 -1.97
C SER A 55 7.12 26.31 -3.28
N SER A 56 7.61 25.78 -4.39
CA SER A 56 7.00 26.05 -5.69
C SER A 56 5.64 25.35 -5.81
N PRO A 57 4.76 25.79 -6.73
CA PRO A 57 3.53 25.04 -7.04
C PRO A 57 3.79 23.60 -7.48
N ALA A 58 4.94 23.36 -8.11
CA ALA A 58 5.35 22.02 -8.57
C ALA A 58 5.93 21.13 -7.45
N GLU A 59 6.24 21.69 -6.27
CA GLU A 59 6.76 20.93 -5.14
C GLU A 59 6.24 21.53 -3.83
N LYS A 60 5.63 20.71 -3.00
CA LYS A 60 5.23 21.04 -1.63
C LYS A 60 6.07 20.25 -0.64
N VAL A 61 6.63 20.96 0.32
CA VAL A 61 7.46 20.38 1.37
C VAL A 61 6.85 20.66 2.74
N PHE A 62 6.89 19.64 3.59
CA PHE A 62 6.52 19.71 5.00
C PHE A 62 7.70 19.21 5.82
N THR A 63 8.07 19.94 6.86
CA THR A 63 9.23 19.59 7.69
C THR A 63 8.91 19.66 9.17
N SER A 64 9.58 18.84 9.96
CA SER A 64 9.53 18.92 11.42
C SER A 64 10.32 20.14 11.95
N ASN A 65 10.05 20.54 13.19
CA ASN A 65 10.71 21.71 13.79
C ASN A 65 12.23 21.59 13.88
N ASP A 66 12.75 20.37 13.95
CA ASP A 66 14.19 20.07 13.98
C ASP A 66 14.77 19.75 12.59
N GLY A 67 13.92 19.66 11.55
CA GLY A 67 14.33 19.30 10.20
C GLY A 67 14.65 17.81 9.98
N GLU A 68 14.40 16.96 10.97
CA GLU A 68 14.74 15.54 10.89
C GLU A 68 13.72 14.72 10.12
N VAL A 69 12.46 15.18 10.04
CA VAL A 69 11.38 14.53 9.32
C VAL A 69 10.91 15.43 8.17
N ASN A 70 10.86 14.87 6.98
CA ASN A 70 10.50 15.62 5.78
C ASN A 70 9.54 14.82 4.92
N LEU A 71 8.41 15.44 4.56
CA LEU A 71 7.50 14.97 3.53
C LEU A 71 7.57 15.94 2.35
N SER A 72 7.77 15.45 1.15
CA SER A 72 7.64 16.25 -0.05
C SER A 72 6.72 15.59 -1.07
N VAL A 73 5.93 16.41 -1.74
CA VAL A 73 5.14 16.01 -2.90
C VAL A 73 5.56 16.88 -4.06
N SER A 74 6.09 16.26 -5.10
CA SER A 74 6.46 16.97 -6.34
C SER A 74 5.62 16.49 -7.50
N VAL A 75 5.32 17.41 -8.42
CA VAL A 75 4.52 17.16 -9.61
C VAL A 75 5.23 17.72 -10.82
N SER A 76 5.32 16.94 -11.88
CA SER A 76 5.85 17.37 -13.18
C SER A 76 4.98 16.86 -14.30
N ASP A 77 4.98 17.56 -15.43
CA ASP A 77 4.29 17.10 -16.63
C ASP A 77 5.01 15.89 -17.22
N LEU A 78 4.24 14.88 -17.62
CA LEU A 78 4.72 13.75 -18.37
C LEU A 78 5.02 14.20 -19.81
N LYS A 79 6.30 14.23 -20.16
CA LYS A 79 6.74 14.48 -21.55
C LYS A 79 6.66 13.22 -22.41
N ASP A 80 6.63 12.08 -21.76
CA ASP A 80 6.59 10.77 -22.41
C ASP A 80 5.85 9.82 -21.47
N SER A 81 4.98 8.98 -21.98
CA SER A 81 4.19 8.03 -21.18
C SER A 81 4.52 6.63 -21.62
N GLY A 82 4.82 5.78 -20.67
CA GLY A 82 5.04 4.37 -20.92
C GLY A 82 6.03 3.73 -19.96
N PRO A 83 6.09 2.40 -19.93
CA PRO A 83 6.94 1.66 -19.00
C PRO A 83 8.42 2.06 -19.08
N GLU A 84 8.92 2.34 -20.29
CA GLU A 84 10.33 2.72 -20.48
C GLU A 84 10.68 4.05 -19.81
N PHE A 85 9.77 5.03 -19.86
CA PHE A 85 9.93 6.30 -19.15
C PHE A 85 9.98 6.07 -17.62
N ILE A 86 9.05 5.26 -17.09
CA ILE A 86 8.98 4.94 -15.66
C ILE A 86 10.27 4.24 -15.21
N PHE A 87 10.76 3.25 -15.97
CA PHE A 87 12.02 2.56 -15.68
C PHE A 87 13.22 3.51 -15.62
N LYS A 88 13.38 4.34 -16.64
CA LYS A 88 14.48 5.33 -16.69
C LYS A 88 14.40 6.32 -15.52
N THR A 89 13.19 6.78 -15.21
CA THR A 89 12.95 7.71 -14.11
C THR A 89 13.27 7.06 -12.76
N ALA A 90 12.83 5.82 -12.53
CA ALA A 90 13.15 5.07 -11.33
C ALA A 90 14.67 4.88 -11.15
N ASP A 91 15.39 4.55 -12.23
CA ASP A 91 16.85 4.40 -12.18
C ASP A 91 17.56 5.72 -11.84
N LEU A 92 17.03 6.85 -12.31
CA LEU A 92 17.56 8.17 -11.95
C LEU A 92 17.31 8.49 -10.47
N TYR A 93 16.11 8.20 -9.97
CA TYR A 93 15.80 8.38 -8.56
C TYR A 93 16.64 7.45 -7.68
N GLU A 94 16.77 6.18 -8.04
CA GLU A 94 17.61 5.22 -7.33
C GLU A 94 19.06 5.70 -7.24
N LYS A 95 19.66 6.13 -8.35
CA LYS A 95 21.03 6.68 -8.36
C LYS A 95 21.18 7.89 -7.45
N LYS A 96 20.22 8.82 -7.49
CA LYS A 96 20.21 10.00 -6.65
C LYS A 96 20.10 9.66 -5.16
N GLU A 97 19.18 8.75 -4.80
CA GLU A 97 19.00 8.34 -3.41
C GLU A 97 20.16 7.47 -2.91
N ALA A 98 20.78 6.66 -3.77
CA ALA A 98 21.94 5.83 -3.41
C ALA A 98 23.19 6.62 -3.00
N GLU A 99 23.25 7.93 -3.29
CA GLU A 99 24.28 8.82 -2.79
C GLU A 99 24.20 9.02 -1.26
N LYS A 100 23.00 8.87 -0.68
CA LYS A 100 22.72 9.13 0.73
C LYS A 100 22.23 7.91 1.51
N PHE A 101 21.63 6.95 0.82
CA PHE A 101 20.94 5.81 1.42
C PHE A 101 21.37 4.50 0.78
N THR A 102 21.36 3.43 1.55
CA THR A 102 21.37 2.07 1.02
C THR A 102 19.95 1.74 0.56
N ILE A 103 19.76 1.50 -0.73
CA ILE A 103 18.47 1.09 -1.25
C ILE A 103 18.16 -0.33 -0.78
N SER A 104 17.06 -0.50 -0.07
CA SER A 104 16.63 -1.80 0.49
C SER A 104 15.52 -2.45 -0.32
N ASP A 105 14.74 -1.66 -1.06
CA ASP A 105 13.60 -2.15 -1.83
C ASP A 105 13.36 -1.23 -3.03
N LYS A 106 13.08 -1.86 -4.19
CA LYS A 106 12.69 -1.18 -5.42
C LYS A 106 11.57 -1.97 -6.07
N ASN A 107 10.38 -1.40 -6.04
CA ASN A 107 9.21 -1.98 -6.68
C ASN A 107 8.78 -1.12 -7.86
N MET A 108 8.61 -1.76 -9.03
CA MET A 108 8.26 -1.08 -10.28
C MET A 108 6.86 -1.47 -10.71
N GLY A 109 6.03 -0.48 -11.01
CA GLY A 109 4.75 -0.64 -11.69
C GLY A 109 4.82 -0.12 -13.13
N ARG A 110 3.74 -0.31 -13.88
CA ARG A 110 3.61 0.25 -15.24
C ARG A 110 3.63 1.78 -15.22
N ASP A 111 2.91 2.34 -14.27
CA ASP A 111 2.64 3.77 -14.19
C ASP A 111 3.27 4.40 -12.95
N GLY A 112 4.27 3.72 -12.33
CA GLY A 112 4.94 4.25 -11.16
C GLY A 112 5.97 3.30 -10.56
N PHE A 113 6.59 3.75 -9.47
CA PHE A 113 7.55 2.94 -8.71
C PHE A 113 7.53 3.30 -7.22
N ILE A 114 8.04 2.39 -6.40
CA ILE A 114 8.40 2.65 -5.01
C ILE A 114 9.88 2.37 -4.81
N LEU A 115 10.55 3.27 -4.09
CA LEU A 115 11.90 3.06 -3.56
C LEU A 115 11.86 3.20 -2.05
N LYS A 116 12.53 2.28 -1.35
CA LYS A 116 12.77 2.37 0.09
C LYS A 116 14.26 2.23 0.36
N GLY A 117 14.73 2.88 1.39
CA GLY A 117 16.13 2.77 1.76
C GLY A 117 16.40 3.33 3.15
N TYR A 118 17.64 3.13 3.60
CA TYR A 118 18.09 3.56 4.91
C TYR A 118 19.54 4.06 4.90
N SER A 119 19.84 4.94 5.81
CA SER A 119 21.20 5.29 6.21
C SER A 119 21.48 4.81 7.63
N THR A 120 22.52 5.31 8.26
CA THR A 120 22.86 5.00 9.66
C THR A 120 21.72 5.38 10.61
N ASP A 121 21.10 6.52 10.38
CA ASP A 121 20.15 7.18 11.28
C ASP A 121 18.77 7.48 10.67
N LYS A 122 18.64 7.40 9.36
CA LYS A 122 17.41 7.75 8.64
C LYS A 122 16.87 6.61 7.80
N MET A 123 15.57 6.68 7.57
CA MET A 123 14.82 5.89 6.59
C MET A 123 14.23 6.83 5.55
N PHE A 124 14.09 6.36 4.32
CA PHE A 124 13.27 7.05 3.34
C PHE A 124 12.33 6.10 2.61
N PHE A 125 11.24 6.66 2.18
CA PHE A 125 10.25 6.08 1.27
C PHE A 125 10.01 7.08 0.13
N CYS A 126 9.92 6.58 -1.09
CA CYS A 126 9.58 7.38 -2.26
C CYS A 126 8.61 6.58 -3.12
N GLN A 127 7.42 7.12 -3.33
CA GLN A 127 6.43 6.60 -4.28
C GLN A 127 6.27 7.58 -5.42
N ALA A 128 6.31 7.10 -6.65
CA ALA A 128 6.09 7.89 -7.83
C ALA A 128 4.98 7.28 -8.69
N LEU A 129 4.08 8.12 -9.20
CA LEU A 129 2.90 7.72 -9.95
C LEU A 129 2.73 8.60 -11.19
N ALA A 130 2.54 7.98 -12.35
CA ALA A 130 2.19 8.65 -13.60
C ALA A 130 0.68 8.57 -13.80
N ILE A 131 -0.01 9.69 -13.68
CA ILE A 131 -1.48 9.76 -13.75
C ILE A 131 -1.88 11.02 -14.52
N ASN A 132 -2.77 10.91 -15.51
CA ASN A 132 -3.36 12.04 -16.24
C ASN A 132 -2.31 13.03 -16.76
N GLU A 133 -1.32 12.54 -17.51
CA GLU A 133 -0.23 13.34 -18.09
C GLU A 133 0.67 14.05 -17.08
N LYS A 134 0.56 13.70 -15.79
CA LYS A 134 1.41 14.20 -14.71
C LYS A 134 2.14 13.07 -14.01
N PHE A 135 3.31 13.41 -13.47
CA PHE A 135 4.14 12.53 -12.68
C PHE A 135 4.24 13.06 -11.25
N TYR A 136 3.59 12.37 -10.33
CA TYR A 136 3.56 12.70 -8.91
C TYR A 136 4.63 11.90 -8.19
N THR A 137 5.38 12.56 -7.29
CA THR A 137 6.35 11.88 -6.43
C THR A 137 6.09 12.27 -4.98
N ILE A 138 5.82 11.30 -4.13
CA ILE A 138 5.67 11.46 -2.69
C ILE A 138 6.92 10.88 -2.05
N ARG A 139 7.67 11.70 -1.31
CA ARG A 139 8.90 11.28 -0.64
C ARG A 139 8.80 11.61 0.86
N PHE A 140 9.02 10.60 1.69
CA PHE A 140 9.00 10.73 3.14
C PHE A 140 10.34 10.27 3.73
N GLU A 141 10.98 11.12 4.54
CA GLU A 141 12.25 10.86 5.20
C GLU A 141 12.09 11.09 6.69
N TYR A 142 12.55 10.15 7.51
CA TYR A 142 12.37 10.17 8.96
C TYR A 142 13.49 9.45 9.71
N ASN A 143 13.56 9.65 11.04
CA ASN A 143 14.55 9.03 11.89
C ASN A 143 14.28 7.52 12.05
N LYS A 144 15.28 6.68 11.79
CA LYS A 144 15.20 5.22 11.87
C LYS A 144 14.83 4.70 13.26
N LYS A 145 15.17 5.43 14.32
CA LYS A 145 14.84 5.05 15.71
C LYS A 145 13.35 5.08 16.01
N GLU A 146 12.58 5.82 15.21
CA GLU A 146 11.14 6.01 15.36
C GLU A 146 10.36 5.27 14.25
N TYR A 147 10.95 4.21 13.71
CA TYR A 147 10.41 3.45 12.57
C TYR A 147 8.95 3.03 12.76
N ASP A 148 8.61 2.47 13.92
CA ASP A 148 7.24 1.95 14.14
C ASP A 148 6.20 3.08 14.09
N THR A 149 6.47 4.22 14.72
CA THR A 149 5.60 5.40 14.68
C THR A 149 5.45 5.96 13.27
N TYR A 150 6.57 6.16 12.56
CA TYR A 150 6.52 6.77 11.22
C TYR A 150 6.03 5.81 10.14
N ARG A 151 6.07 4.51 10.36
CA ARG A 151 5.46 3.55 9.43
C ARG A 151 3.94 3.72 9.36
N GLU A 152 3.27 3.88 10.50
CA GLU A 152 1.82 4.12 10.56
C GLU A 152 1.46 5.47 9.93
N ILE A 153 2.23 6.51 10.26
CA ILE A 153 2.07 7.84 9.66
C ILE A 153 2.25 7.78 8.14
N LEU A 154 3.26 7.09 7.64
CA LEU A 154 3.50 6.94 6.21
C LEU A 154 2.34 6.23 5.51
N THR A 155 1.81 5.16 6.12
CA THR A 155 0.65 4.45 5.57
C THR A 155 -0.53 5.41 5.41
N HIS A 156 -0.87 6.19 6.45
CA HIS A 156 -1.93 7.18 6.35
C HIS A 156 -1.68 8.25 5.28
N ILE A 157 -0.46 8.79 5.20
CA ILE A 157 -0.08 9.78 4.17
C ILE A 157 -0.31 9.25 2.76
N ILE A 158 0.11 8.00 2.49
CA ILE A 158 -0.04 7.39 1.18
C ILE A 158 -1.51 7.11 0.86
N ASP A 159 -2.26 6.61 1.83
CA ASP A 159 -3.68 6.28 1.65
C ASP A 159 -4.56 7.53 1.49
N SER A 160 -4.11 8.67 2.03
CA SER A 160 -4.81 9.96 1.92
C SER A 160 -4.51 10.73 0.62
N PHE A 161 -3.51 10.30 -0.17
CA PHE A 161 -3.18 10.99 -1.40
C PHE A 161 -4.29 10.83 -2.44
N GLU A 162 -4.93 11.94 -2.79
CA GLU A 162 -6.02 11.97 -3.75
C GLU A 162 -5.80 13.01 -4.85
N LEU A 163 -6.27 12.71 -6.07
CA LEU A 163 -6.32 13.70 -7.14
C LEU A 163 -7.60 14.52 -7.02
N THR A 164 -7.46 15.84 -6.95
CA THR A 164 -8.62 16.73 -6.98
C THR A 164 -9.13 16.87 -8.41
N SER A 165 -10.42 16.67 -8.61
CA SER A 165 -11.09 16.71 -9.92
C SER A 165 -11.23 18.15 -10.47
N ALA A 166 -10.12 18.88 -10.64
CA ALA A 166 -10.12 20.23 -11.20
C ALA A 166 -10.03 20.27 -12.75
N SER A 167 -10.23 19.16 -13.46
CA SER A 167 -10.33 19.18 -14.93
C SER A 167 -10.84 17.86 -15.52
N VAL A 168 -12.10 17.50 -15.29
CA VAL A 168 -12.81 16.67 -16.27
C VAL A 168 -14.25 17.15 -16.35
N SER A 169 -14.51 18.14 -17.21
CA SER A 169 -15.82 18.39 -17.76
C SER A 169 -16.11 17.28 -18.79
N GLN A 170 -16.72 16.21 -18.36
CA GLN A 170 -17.54 15.36 -19.23
C GLN A 170 -18.88 15.15 -18.55
N GLU A 171 -19.88 15.83 -19.12
CA GLU A 171 -21.28 15.53 -18.90
C GLU A 171 -21.53 14.08 -19.33
N GLY A 172 -21.85 13.23 -18.37
CA GLY A 172 -22.23 11.84 -18.59
C GLY A 172 -23.00 11.33 -17.38
N SER A 173 -24.30 11.21 -17.56
CA SER A 173 -25.33 10.48 -16.77
C SER A 173 -24.99 10.12 -15.31
N GLU A 174 -25.75 10.71 -14.39
CA GLU A 174 -25.91 10.30 -12.99
C GLU A 174 -26.31 8.81 -12.96
N ASP A 175 -25.40 7.90 -12.59
CA ASP A 175 -25.64 6.62 -11.91
C ASP A 175 -24.46 5.63 -11.90
N GLU A 176 -23.29 5.93 -12.48
CA GLU A 176 -22.09 5.10 -12.27
C GLU A 176 -20.96 5.96 -11.70
N LYS A 177 -20.68 5.80 -10.39
CA LYS A 177 -19.49 6.37 -9.75
C LYS A 177 -18.26 5.78 -10.44
N SER A 178 -17.64 6.55 -11.34
CA SER A 178 -16.39 6.15 -11.99
C SER A 178 -15.28 6.09 -10.94
N TYR A 179 -14.80 4.90 -10.63
CA TYR A 179 -13.63 4.72 -9.78
C TYR A 179 -12.38 5.13 -10.56
N ASP A 180 -11.56 5.98 -9.95
CA ASP A 180 -10.28 6.40 -10.52
C ASP A 180 -9.33 5.20 -10.63
N GLU A 181 -8.92 4.87 -11.85
CA GLU A 181 -8.04 3.74 -12.15
C GLU A 181 -6.71 3.84 -11.41
N GLY A 182 -6.17 5.05 -11.27
CA GLY A 182 -4.92 5.29 -10.55
C GLY A 182 -5.04 4.99 -9.06
N LYS A 183 -6.18 5.31 -8.45
CA LYS A 183 -6.48 4.96 -7.06
C LYS A 183 -6.58 3.46 -6.86
N LEU A 184 -7.24 2.75 -7.75
CA LEU A 184 -7.37 1.30 -7.68
C LEU A 184 -6.00 0.61 -7.78
N ILE A 185 -5.15 1.05 -8.71
CA ILE A 185 -3.79 0.53 -8.86
C ILE A 185 -2.95 0.86 -7.63
N SER A 186 -3.03 2.09 -7.10
CA SER A 186 -2.30 2.52 -5.91
C SER A 186 -2.71 1.71 -4.68
N PHE A 187 -4.01 1.48 -4.49
CA PHE A 187 -4.53 0.63 -3.43
C PHE A 187 -4.04 -0.81 -3.57
N ALA A 188 -4.20 -1.42 -4.76
CA ALA A 188 -3.74 -2.77 -5.03
C ALA A 188 -2.24 -2.91 -4.77
N PHE A 189 -1.46 -1.95 -5.20
CA PHE A 189 -0.02 -1.93 -4.99
C PHE A 189 0.33 -1.80 -3.51
N SER A 190 -0.32 -0.91 -2.76
CA SER A 190 -0.12 -0.74 -1.32
C SER A 190 -0.42 -2.03 -0.56
N PHE A 191 -1.58 -2.64 -0.81
CA PHE A 191 -1.95 -3.91 -0.19
C PHE A 191 -0.93 -5.02 -0.49
N LEU A 192 -0.59 -5.20 -1.76
CA LEU A 192 0.31 -6.27 -2.16
C LEU A 192 1.73 -6.07 -1.61
N SER A 193 2.25 -4.85 -1.65
CA SER A 193 3.59 -4.55 -1.17
C SER A 193 3.73 -4.65 0.35
N ASN A 194 2.73 -4.16 1.09
CA ASN A 194 2.81 -4.09 2.55
C ASN A 194 2.30 -5.35 3.26
N VAL A 195 1.40 -6.10 2.60
CA VAL A 195 0.74 -7.25 3.21
C VAL A 195 1.11 -8.56 2.51
N TYR A 196 0.86 -8.65 1.21
CA TYR A 196 0.95 -9.92 0.50
C TYR A 196 2.39 -10.37 0.24
N TRP A 197 3.23 -9.51 -0.34
CA TRP A 197 4.58 -9.90 -0.76
C TRP A 197 5.62 -9.97 0.36
N GLU A 198 5.47 -9.16 1.39
CA GLU A 198 6.40 -9.14 2.53
C GLU A 198 6.14 -10.27 3.53
N ASN A 199 5.03 -11.01 3.36
CA ASN A 199 4.60 -12.00 4.34
C ASN A 199 4.15 -13.31 3.65
N ASN A 200 4.10 -14.37 4.42
CA ASN A 200 3.31 -15.53 4.04
C ASN A 200 1.83 -15.21 4.30
N PHE A 201 1.11 -14.84 3.25
CA PHE A 201 -0.27 -14.35 3.37
C PHE A 201 -1.22 -15.40 3.98
N ASN A 202 -1.07 -16.68 3.62
CA ASN A 202 -1.89 -17.73 4.19
C ASN A 202 -1.67 -17.87 5.70
N LEU A 203 -0.42 -17.65 6.16
CA LEU A 203 -0.10 -17.63 7.59
C LEU A 203 -0.66 -16.39 8.29
N LEU A 204 -0.71 -15.24 7.60
CA LEU A 204 -1.38 -14.05 8.13
C LEU A 204 -2.88 -14.28 8.34
N LEU A 205 -3.55 -14.92 7.37
CA LEU A 205 -4.95 -15.32 7.49
C LEU A 205 -5.17 -16.25 8.68
N LYS A 206 -4.44 -17.39 8.72
CA LYS A 206 -4.59 -18.42 9.75
C LYS A 206 -4.39 -17.87 11.18
N ASN A 207 -3.46 -16.93 11.34
CA ASN A 207 -3.12 -16.37 12.65
C ASN A 207 -3.86 -15.07 12.96
N SER A 208 -4.82 -14.65 12.16
CA SER A 208 -5.56 -13.38 12.33
C SER A 208 -4.61 -12.20 12.58
N SER A 209 -3.59 -12.07 11.72
CA SER A 209 -2.51 -11.13 11.92
C SER A 209 -2.99 -9.68 12.00
N PRO A 210 -2.46 -8.87 12.94
CA PRO A 210 -2.74 -7.43 12.99
C PRO A 210 -2.44 -6.67 11.68
N LYS A 211 -1.56 -7.20 10.81
CA LYS A 211 -1.28 -6.61 9.50
C LYS A 211 -2.46 -6.64 8.53
N LEU A 212 -3.45 -7.50 8.79
CA LEU A 212 -4.69 -7.57 8.02
C LEU A 212 -5.82 -6.76 8.66
N ALA A 213 -5.66 -6.27 9.90
CA ALA A 213 -6.74 -5.66 10.66
C ALA A 213 -7.42 -4.49 9.93
N ASP A 214 -6.63 -3.66 9.25
CA ASP A 214 -7.13 -2.50 8.51
C ASP A 214 -7.93 -2.88 7.25
N PHE A 215 -7.78 -4.12 6.78
CA PHE A 215 -8.48 -4.65 5.60
C PHE A 215 -9.62 -5.59 5.97
N VAL A 216 -9.84 -5.90 7.25
CA VAL A 216 -10.87 -6.84 7.69
C VAL A 216 -12.10 -6.10 8.19
N HIS A 217 -13.25 -6.32 7.56
CA HIS A 217 -14.50 -5.79 8.08
C HIS A 217 -14.92 -6.55 9.35
N PRO A 218 -15.25 -5.85 10.46
CA PRO A 218 -15.51 -6.50 11.75
C PRO A 218 -16.67 -7.49 11.73
N ASP A 219 -17.72 -7.22 10.91
CA ASP A 219 -18.92 -8.05 10.88
C ASP A 219 -18.86 -9.18 9.84
N TYR A 220 -18.06 -9.02 8.77
CA TYR A 220 -18.03 -9.98 7.65
C TYR A 220 -16.79 -10.85 7.64
N GLY A 221 -15.69 -10.37 8.22
CA GLY A 221 -14.42 -11.09 8.20
C GLY A 221 -13.89 -11.34 6.78
N ILE A 222 -12.93 -12.27 6.69
CA ILE A 222 -12.41 -12.76 5.41
C ILE A 222 -12.89 -14.20 5.22
N ARG A 223 -13.22 -14.56 3.97
CA ARG A 223 -13.55 -15.93 3.55
C ARG A 223 -12.66 -16.34 2.38
N ARG A 224 -12.40 -17.63 2.26
CA ARG A 224 -11.51 -18.18 1.23
C ARG A 224 -12.26 -19.15 0.34
N PHE A 225 -12.24 -18.88 -0.97
CA PHE A 225 -12.58 -19.89 -1.98
C PHE A 225 -11.41 -20.84 -2.16
N TYR A 226 -11.68 -22.12 -2.12
CA TYR A 226 -10.72 -23.17 -2.36
C TYR A 226 -11.39 -24.34 -3.06
N ASN A 227 -10.73 -24.90 -4.08
CA ASN A 227 -11.23 -26.06 -4.81
C ASN A 227 -10.40 -27.29 -4.42
N PRO A 228 -10.91 -28.19 -3.56
CA PRO A 228 -10.21 -29.43 -3.20
C PRO A 228 -10.28 -30.51 -4.29
N GLY A 229 -10.71 -30.20 -5.52
CA GLY A 229 -10.70 -31.08 -6.67
C GLY A 229 -12.06 -31.31 -7.36
N ALA A 230 -13.18 -31.19 -6.67
CA ALA A 230 -14.50 -31.43 -7.25
C ALA A 230 -15.30 -30.17 -7.56
N ALA A 231 -15.25 -29.20 -6.66
CA ALA A 231 -15.99 -27.95 -6.77
C ALA A 231 -15.43 -26.89 -5.82
N PRO A 232 -15.58 -25.58 -6.14
CA PRO A 232 -15.20 -24.52 -5.24
C PRO A 232 -16.02 -24.53 -3.96
N LEU A 233 -15.35 -24.53 -2.82
CA LEU A 233 -15.93 -24.42 -1.49
C LEU A 233 -15.55 -23.08 -0.88
N LEU A 234 -16.35 -22.59 0.08
CA LEU A 234 -16.09 -21.34 0.80
C LEU A 234 -15.82 -21.65 2.28
N PHE A 235 -14.65 -21.25 2.76
CA PHE A 235 -14.19 -21.45 4.13
C PHE A 235 -14.05 -20.10 4.85
N SER A 236 -14.33 -20.10 6.14
CA SER A 236 -14.18 -18.97 7.06
C SER A 236 -13.00 -19.18 8.03
N ALA A 237 -12.77 -18.21 8.91
CA ALA A 237 -11.82 -18.35 9.99
C ALA A 237 -12.20 -19.49 10.96
N GLU A 238 -13.51 -19.74 11.14
CA GLU A 238 -14.03 -20.81 12.00
C GLU A 238 -13.66 -22.20 11.43
N ASP A 239 -13.57 -22.32 10.10
CA ASP A 239 -13.17 -23.53 9.40
C ASP A 239 -11.65 -23.60 9.18
N GLY A 240 -10.87 -22.69 9.81
CA GLY A 240 -9.44 -22.58 9.59
C GLY A 240 -9.06 -22.26 8.14
N PHE A 241 -9.96 -21.60 7.38
CA PHE A 241 -9.84 -21.28 5.96
C PHE A 241 -9.62 -22.51 5.05
N GLY A 242 -9.94 -23.72 5.50
CA GLY A 242 -9.69 -24.94 4.76
C GLY A 242 -8.20 -25.28 4.56
N PHE A 243 -7.30 -24.69 5.36
CA PHE A 243 -5.89 -25.08 5.34
C PHE A 243 -5.68 -26.36 6.14
N ASP A 244 -5.09 -27.36 5.53
CA ASP A 244 -4.58 -28.53 6.23
C ASP A 244 -3.15 -28.29 6.75
N GLU A 245 -2.62 -29.26 7.52
CA GLU A 245 -1.25 -29.17 8.07
C GLU A 245 -0.16 -29.27 6.98
N SER A 246 -0.50 -29.81 5.81
CA SER A 246 0.40 -30.03 4.68
C SER A 246 0.36 -28.89 3.66
N SER A 247 -0.59 -27.95 3.80
CA SER A 247 -0.74 -26.83 2.87
C SER A 247 0.54 -26.01 2.77
N ASP A 248 1.08 -25.90 1.57
CA ASP A 248 2.22 -25.01 1.31
C ASP A 248 1.79 -23.55 1.43
N PHE A 249 2.23 -22.91 2.49
CA PHE A 249 1.93 -21.49 2.76
C PHE A 249 2.82 -20.53 1.98
N SER A 250 3.72 -21.02 1.13
CA SER A 250 4.69 -20.23 0.40
C SER A 250 4.21 -19.80 -0.98
N THR A 251 3.13 -19.05 -1.07
CA THR A 251 2.70 -18.44 -2.35
C THR A 251 3.32 -17.07 -2.58
N LYS A 252 4.61 -16.93 -2.37
CA LYS A 252 5.32 -15.71 -2.74
C LYS A 252 5.68 -15.80 -4.22
N PRO A 253 5.07 -14.95 -5.11
CA PRO A 253 5.53 -14.88 -6.48
C PRO A 253 7.03 -14.60 -6.47
N SER A 254 7.78 -15.31 -7.28
CA SER A 254 9.22 -15.06 -7.39
C SER A 254 9.43 -13.68 -8.00
N ALA A 255 9.56 -12.65 -7.18
CA ALA A 255 9.89 -11.28 -7.62
C ALA A 255 11.14 -11.26 -8.52
N ASN A 256 12.02 -12.27 -8.40
CA ASN A 256 13.20 -12.45 -9.24
C ASN A 256 12.86 -12.73 -10.72
N LYS A 257 11.67 -13.27 -11.04
CA LYS A 257 11.26 -13.48 -12.44
C LYS A 257 10.98 -12.17 -13.18
N PHE A 258 10.63 -11.12 -12.47
CA PHE A 258 10.23 -9.84 -13.06
C PHE A 258 11.36 -8.81 -13.12
N GLY A 259 12.62 -9.21 -12.93
CA GLY A 259 13.74 -8.26 -12.91
C GLY A 259 13.61 -7.20 -11.80
N GLY A 260 12.89 -7.53 -10.72
CA GLY A 260 12.65 -6.66 -9.57
C GLY A 260 11.39 -5.79 -9.67
N SER A 261 10.59 -5.89 -10.75
CA SER A 261 9.37 -5.10 -10.90
C SER A 261 8.20 -5.94 -11.39
N ILE A 262 7.08 -5.90 -10.65
CA ILE A 262 5.84 -6.58 -11.05
C ILE A 262 4.95 -5.56 -11.76
N PRO A 263 4.58 -5.80 -13.03
CA PRO A 263 3.70 -4.89 -13.77
C PRO A 263 2.27 -4.93 -13.23
N PHE A 264 1.61 -3.78 -13.19
CA PHE A 264 0.21 -3.62 -12.85
C PHE A 264 -0.61 -3.30 -14.09
N TYR A 265 -1.81 -3.91 -14.21
CA TYR A 265 -2.71 -3.75 -15.34
C TYR A 265 -4.12 -3.43 -14.84
N ASN A 266 -4.72 -2.36 -15.38
CA ASN A 266 -6.10 -1.99 -15.07
C ASN A 266 -7.08 -2.72 -15.99
N ARG A 267 -7.15 -4.02 -15.86
CA ARG A 267 -8.07 -4.94 -16.52
C ARG A 267 -7.96 -6.32 -15.90
N MET A 268 -8.84 -7.22 -16.23
CA MET A 268 -8.66 -8.63 -15.88
C MET A 268 -7.75 -9.33 -16.90
N PRO A 269 -6.97 -10.34 -16.48
CA PRO A 269 -6.26 -11.20 -17.41
C PRO A 269 -7.24 -12.10 -18.16
N ASP A 270 -6.83 -12.60 -19.32
CA ASP A 270 -7.46 -13.75 -19.94
C ASP A 270 -7.10 -15.03 -19.16
N GLY A 271 -7.87 -16.08 -19.31
CA GLY A 271 -7.65 -17.35 -18.61
C GLY A 271 -8.15 -17.36 -17.17
N GLY A 272 -7.83 -18.42 -16.48
CA GLY A 272 -8.27 -18.71 -15.12
C GLY A 272 -7.20 -19.40 -14.28
N PHE A 273 -7.60 -20.01 -13.17
CA PHE A 273 -6.68 -20.83 -12.37
C PHE A 273 -6.17 -22.05 -13.15
N CYS A 274 -7.03 -22.63 -13.99
CA CYS A 274 -6.78 -23.87 -14.73
C CYS A 274 -6.46 -23.69 -16.21
N GLU A 275 -6.54 -22.47 -16.69
CA GLU A 275 -6.25 -22.12 -18.09
C GLU A 275 -5.04 -21.22 -18.16
N GLU A 276 -4.06 -21.64 -18.97
CA GLU A 276 -2.88 -20.82 -19.19
C GLU A 276 -3.29 -19.50 -19.86
N SER A 277 -2.97 -18.40 -19.20
CA SER A 277 -3.20 -17.06 -19.71
C SER A 277 -2.21 -16.74 -20.83
N LYS A 278 -2.67 -16.06 -21.88
CA LYS A 278 -1.83 -15.45 -22.91
C LYS A 278 -1.29 -14.09 -22.49
N ASP A 279 -1.82 -13.57 -21.40
CA ASP A 279 -1.38 -12.30 -20.84
C ASP A 279 -0.03 -12.44 -20.15
N LYS A 280 0.66 -11.29 -20.01
CA LYS A 280 1.96 -11.24 -19.33
C LYS A 280 1.76 -11.40 -17.83
N ASP A 281 2.69 -12.09 -17.19
CA ASP A 281 2.75 -12.16 -15.73
C ASP A 281 2.70 -10.75 -15.11
N GLY A 282 2.02 -10.64 -13.96
CA GLY A 282 1.85 -9.36 -13.28
C GLY A 282 0.64 -9.33 -12.37
N VAL A 283 0.24 -8.13 -11.98
CA VAL A 283 -0.96 -7.87 -11.18
C VAL A 283 -2.01 -7.21 -12.06
N TYR A 284 -3.21 -7.74 -11.98
CA TYR A 284 -4.37 -7.24 -12.70
C TYR A 284 -5.40 -6.76 -11.69
N CYS A 285 -5.95 -5.57 -11.86
CA CYS A 285 -6.99 -5.06 -10.99
C CYS A 285 -8.08 -4.35 -11.79
N ALA A 286 -9.34 -4.58 -11.43
CA ALA A 286 -10.49 -3.91 -12.01
C ALA A 286 -11.71 -3.99 -11.07
N ILE A 287 -12.64 -3.06 -11.26
CA ILE A 287 -13.98 -3.16 -10.66
C ILE A 287 -14.74 -4.27 -11.38
N VAL A 288 -15.33 -5.17 -10.60
CA VAL A 288 -16.15 -6.27 -11.08
C VAL A 288 -17.55 -6.23 -10.45
N LYS A 289 -18.49 -6.96 -11.06
CA LYS A 289 -19.90 -7.00 -10.58
C LYS A 289 -20.16 -8.22 -9.71
N GLU A 290 -19.34 -9.26 -9.83
CA GLU A 290 -19.61 -10.57 -9.29
C GLU A 290 -18.36 -11.16 -8.61
N ILE A 291 -18.59 -12.03 -7.65
CA ILE A 291 -17.59 -12.88 -7.02
C ILE A 291 -17.75 -14.31 -7.53
N PRO A 292 -16.79 -15.22 -7.32
CA PRO A 292 -16.94 -16.63 -7.66
C PRO A 292 -18.17 -17.26 -6.96
N GLU A 293 -18.72 -18.27 -7.59
CA GLU A 293 -19.70 -19.14 -6.96
C GLU A 293 -19.00 -20.23 -6.14
N ALA A 294 -19.61 -20.64 -5.04
CA ALA A 294 -19.22 -21.78 -4.26
C ALA A 294 -20.36 -22.80 -4.19
N VAL A 295 -20.01 -24.06 -4.07
CA VAL A 295 -21.00 -25.12 -3.88
C VAL A 295 -21.38 -25.22 -2.40
N ASP A 296 -22.65 -25.46 -2.13
CA ASP A 296 -23.14 -25.79 -0.80
C ASP A 296 -22.68 -27.21 -0.43
N PRO A 297 -21.80 -27.39 0.57
CA PRO A 297 -21.32 -28.70 0.98
C PRO A 297 -22.45 -29.67 1.36
N ALA A 298 -23.56 -29.17 1.90
CA ALA A 298 -24.73 -30.00 2.25
C ALA A 298 -25.40 -30.60 1.01
N SER A 299 -25.20 -30.04 -0.16
CA SER A 299 -25.76 -30.56 -1.41
C SER A 299 -25.03 -31.80 -1.95
N PHE A 300 -23.82 -32.14 -1.49
CA PHE A 300 -23.10 -33.33 -1.91
C PHE A 300 -23.78 -34.65 -1.49
N GLU A 301 -24.67 -34.59 -0.49
CA GLU A 301 -25.46 -35.72 -0.04
C GLU A 301 -26.77 -35.87 -0.85
N SER A 302 -27.04 -34.96 -1.78
CA SER A 302 -28.24 -34.92 -2.60
C SER A 302 -27.95 -35.28 -4.06
N ASP A 303 -28.98 -35.65 -4.84
CA ASP A 303 -28.87 -35.92 -6.27
C ASP A 303 -28.60 -34.64 -7.10
N GLU A 304 -28.71 -33.46 -6.50
CA GLU A 304 -28.55 -32.17 -7.16
C GLU A 304 -27.56 -31.27 -6.38
N ILE A 305 -26.46 -30.92 -7.05
CA ILE A 305 -25.46 -29.98 -6.50
C ILE A 305 -26.05 -28.56 -6.57
N LYS A 306 -26.02 -27.83 -5.45
CA LYS A 306 -26.55 -26.46 -5.33
C LYS A 306 -25.45 -25.46 -5.01
N ASN A 307 -25.59 -24.26 -5.56
CA ASN A 307 -24.73 -23.16 -5.21
C ASN A 307 -25.01 -22.65 -3.79
N LEU A 308 -23.96 -22.35 -3.05
CA LEU A 308 -24.03 -21.75 -1.73
C LEU A 308 -24.55 -20.33 -1.86
N LYS A 309 -25.56 -19.98 -1.08
CA LYS A 309 -26.02 -18.60 -0.97
C LYS A 309 -25.02 -17.81 -0.10
N ILE A 310 -24.18 -17.00 -0.75
CA ILE A 310 -23.20 -16.18 -0.08
C ILE A 310 -23.88 -14.88 0.40
N ASP A 311 -23.81 -14.61 1.71
CA ASP A 311 -24.31 -13.36 2.27
C ASP A 311 -23.27 -12.25 2.07
N LEU A 312 -23.63 -11.22 1.32
CA LEU A 312 -22.80 -10.07 1.00
C LEU A 312 -23.28 -8.83 1.77
N PRO A 313 -22.39 -7.87 2.04
CA PRO A 313 -22.77 -6.60 2.64
C PRO A 313 -23.86 -5.91 1.80
N LYS A 314 -24.93 -5.45 2.42
CA LYS A 314 -26.06 -4.84 1.67
C LYS A 314 -25.72 -3.47 1.07
N ASN A 315 -24.71 -2.78 1.58
CA ASN A 315 -24.41 -1.39 1.27
C ASN A 315 -23.02 -1.21 0.63
N TYR A 316 -22.48 -2.24 -0.01
CA TYR A 316 -21.23 -2.05 -0.75
C TYR A 316 -21.50 -1.26 -2.05
N LYS A 317 -20.53 -0.44 -2.46
CA LYS A 317 -20.62 0.41 -3.66
C LYS A 317 -19.99 -0.25 -4.88
N ALA A 318 -18.91 -1.01 -4.66
CA ALA A 318 -18.16 -1.69 -5.70
C ALA A 318 -17.39 -2.88 -5.16
N ILE A 319 -16.93 -3.74 -6.07
CA ILE A 319 -16.02 -4.86 -5.80
C ILE A 319 -14.75 -4.64 -6.62
N LEU A 320 -13.62 -4.41 -5.96
CA LEU A 320 -12.32 -4.40 -6.59
C LEU A 320 -11.75 -5.83 -6.59
N LYS A 321 -11.50 -6.37 -7.76
CA LYS A 321 -10.81 -7.64 -7.95
C LYS A 321 -9.35 -7.39 -8.25
N ILE A 322 -8.45 -8.03 -7.49
CA ILE A 322 -7.00 -8.01 -7.72
C ILE A 322 -6.55 -9.44 -8.00
N VAL A 323 -5.89 -9.65 -9.13
CA VAL A 323 -5.41 -10.96 -9.59
C VAL A 323 -3.90 -10.95 -9.69
N VAL A 324 -3.24 -11.94 -9.11
CA VAL A 324 -1.81 -12.18 -9.26
C VAL A 324 -1.60 -13.29 -10.28
N LEU A 325 -1.01 -12.95 -11.43
CA LEU A 325 -0.66 -13.86 -12.52
C LEU A 325 0.85 -14.12 -12.50
N ASP A 326 1.27 -15.38 -12.43
CA ASP A 326 2.68 -15.78 -12.47
C ASP A 326 2.86 -17.12 -13.18
N GLY A 327 3.76 -17.15 -14.17
CA GLY A 327 4.01 -18.31 -15.00
C GLY A 327 2.83 -18.68 -15.89
N GLY A 328 2.03 -17.68 -16.31
CA GLY A 328 0.84 -17.87 -17.14
C GLY A 328 -0.39 -18.37 -16.38
N PHE A 329 -0.34 -18.50 -15.05
CA PHE A 329 -1.48 -18.99 -14.26
C PHE A 329 -1.83 -18.01 -13.12
N ILE A 330 -3.12 -17.91 -12.80
CA ILE A 330 -3.58 -17.17 -11.64
C ILE A 330 -3.10 -17.90 -10.39
N LYS A 331 -2.37 -17.18 -9.54
CA LYS A 331 -1.85 -17.70 -8.27
C LYS A 331 -2.73 -17.36 -7.09
N LYS A 332 -3.34 -16.18 -7.13
CA LYS A 332 -4.23 -15.71 -6.08
C LYS A 332 -5.10 -14.57 -6.58
N THR A 333 -6.32 -14.53 -6.09
CA THR A 333 -7.24 -13.44 -6.35
C THR A 333 -7.78 -12.89 -5.04
N PHE A 334 -7.91 -11.58 -4.95
CA PHE A 334 -8.46 -10.86 -3.81
C PHE A 334 -9.68 -10.07 -4.24
N TYR A 335 -10.73 -10.08 -3.43
CA TYR A 335 -11.94 -9.30 -3.65
C TYR A 335 -12.14 -8.34 -2.48
N PHE A 336 -11.97 -7.06 -2.77
CA PHE A 336 -12.22 -5.97 -1.84
C PHE A 336 -13.55 -5.34 -2.12
N PHE A 337 -14.29 -5.03 -1.06
CA PHE A 337 -15.58 -4.38 -1.14
C PHE A 337 -15.48 -2.96 -0.61
N ASP A 338 -15.94 -1.98 -1.41
CA ASP A 338 -16.08 -0.60 -0.96
C ASP A 338 -17.31 -0.48 -0.07
N ILE A 339 -17.08 -0.40 1.24
CA ILE A 339 -18.12 -0.25 2.27
C ILE A 339 -17.83 1.04 3.03
N ALA A 340 -18.75 2.02 2.95
CA ALA A 340 -18.60 3.33 3.59
C ALA A 340 -17.26 4.03 3.20
N ASP A 341 -16.91 4.00 1.91
CA ASP A 341 -15.71 4.58 1.31
C ASP A 341 -14.38 3.96 1.79
N ASN A 342 -14.43 2.74 2.35
CA ASN A 342 -13.27 1.95 2.71
C ASN A 342 -13.26 0.61 1.98
N TRP A 343 -12.07 0.16 1.56
CA TRP A 343 -11.88 -1.13 0.92
C TRP A 343 -11.61 -2.22 1.95
N PHE A 344 -12.54 -3.17 2.09
CA PHE A 344 -12.39 -4.34 2.97
C PHE A 344 -12.22 -5.62 2.15
N LEU A 345 -11.20 -6.40 2.48
CA LEU A 345 -10.98 -7.72 1.92
C LEU A 345 -12.01 -8.71 2.47
N LEU A 346 -12.95 -9.13 1.64
CA LEU A 346 -13.97 -10.10 2.05
C LEU A 346 -13.69 -11.50 1.52
N PHE A 347 -13.04 -11.61 0.36
CA PHE A 347 -12.76 -12.92 -0.21
C PHE A 347 -11.34 -13.00 -0.75
N VAL A 348 -10.75 -14.17 -0.54
CA VAL A 348 -9.52 -14.63 -1.19
C VAL A 348 -9.88 -15.85 -2.01
N ASP A 349 -9.42 -15.91 -3.24
CA ASP A 349 -9.67 -17.05 -4.11
C ASP A 349 -8.32 -17.72 -4.42
N ASP A 350 -8.21 -18.96 -3.94
CA ASP A 350 -7.08 -19.86 -4.06
C ASP A 350 -7.47 -21.12 -4.82
N CYS A 351 -8.52 -21.07 -5.63
CA CYS A 351 -8.91 -22.21 -6.44
C CYS A 351 -7.76 -22.56 -7.37
N ASP A 352 -7.17 -23.71 -7.14
CA ASP A 352 -6.16 -24.28 -8.02
C ASP A 352 -6.74 -25.40 -8.88
N CYS A 353 -5.93 -25.95 -9.77
CA CYS A 353 -6.33 -26.99 -10.71
C CYS A 353 -5.89 -28.38 -10.26
N SER A 354 -5.43 -28.54 -9.04
CA SER A 354 -5.06 -29.84 -8.50
C SER A 354 -6.31 -30.67 -8.24
N ALA A 355 -6.72 -31.41 -9.25
CA ALA A 355 -7.71 -32.47 -9.16
C ALA A 355 -7.02 -33.83 -9.05
#